data_8c8cc393d2e4f21b21893becfc8aca24
#
_entry.id   8c8cc393d2e4f21b21893becfc8aca24
#
_cell.length_a   1.000
_cell.length_b   1.000
_cell.length_c   1.000
_cell.angle_alpha   90.00
_cell.angle_beta   90.00
_cell.angle_gamma   90.00
#
_symmetry.space_group_name_H-M   'P 1'
#
loop_
_entity.id
_entity.type
_entity.pdbx_description
1 polymer ?
#
loop_
_entity_poly.entity_id
_entity_poly.type
_entity_poly.pdbx_seq_one_letter_code
_entity_poly.pdbx_strand_id
1 'polypeptide(L)'
;MAQQNFLVEGVSGTGKSSVCRELRSRGLFAVDGDNELAYRGDPYTGEPTEAFGHEYHVWDAARVREIAARPEPELAFFCGGSRNFSMFLDVFAEVFVLTVDASTLARRLAEREPDDWGGTVEQREQILRLHATQEDVPAGTLIDATRPLAEVVDAIVTLATSDAG
;
A
#
# COMPACT_ATOMS: atom_id res chain seq x y z
N MET A 1 -19.31 -17.25 -2.12
CA MET A 1 -18.91 -16.51 -0.90
C MET A 1 -18.42 -15.13 -1.26
N ALA A 2 -18.56 -14.18 -0.36
CA ALA A 2 -18.07 -12.84 -0.61
C ALA A 2 -16.53 -12.83 -0.70
N GLN A 3 -16.00 -11.99 -1.56
CA GLN A 3 -14.57 -11.76 -1.68
C GLN A 3 -14.01 -11.24 -0.36
N GLN A 4 -12.85 -11.76 0.05
CA GLN A 4 -12.10 -11.19 1.17
C GLN A 4 -11.04 -10.25 0.62
N ASN A 5 -11.01 -9.05 1.14
CA ASN A 5 -10.13 -7.99 0.67
C ASN A 5 -9.07 -7.66 1.71
N PHE A 6 -7.85 -7.44 1.26
CA PHE A 6 -6.70 -7.14 2.11
C PHE A 6 -5.98 -5.92 1.56
N LEU A 7 -5.54 -5.06 2.46
CA LEU A 7 -4.73 -3.89 2.11
C LEU A 7 -3.27 -4.18 2.46
N VAL A 8 -2.36 -3.92 1.53
CA VAL A 8 -0.92 -3.99 1.77
C VAL A 8 -0.39 -2.56 1.70
N GLU A 9 -0.07 -2.00 2.84
CA GLU A 9 0.30 -0.61 3.02
C GLU A 9 1.73 -0.52 3.58
N GLY A 10 2.23 0.68 3.76
CA GLY A 10 3.56 0.97 4.29
C GLY A 10 4.08 2.27 3.71
N VAL A 11 5.07 2.90 4.35
CA VAL A 11 5.66 4.11 3.79
C VAL A 11 6.36 3.80 2.46
N SER A 12 6.62 4.82 1.67
CA SER A 12 7.32 4.67 0.40
C SER A 12 8.68 3.97 0.62
N GLY A 13 9.04 3.05 -0.26
CA GLY A 13 10.30 2.31 -0.16
C GLY A 13 10.24 1.00 0.59
N THR A 14 9.08 0.62 1.15
CA THR A 14 8.95 -0.66 1.88
C THR A 14 8.70 -1.86 0.97
N GLY A 15 8.38 -1.64 -0.31
CA GLY A 15 8.27 -2.74 -1.28
C GLY A 15 6.84 -3.08 -1.71
N LYS A 16 5.89 -2.17 -1.56
CA LYS A 16 4.48 -2.40 -1.93
C LYS A 16 4.30 -2.83 -3.39
N SER A 17 4.97 -2.15 -4.33
CA SER A 17 4.86 -2.47 -5.76
C SER A 17 5.45 -3.84 -6.07
N SER A 18 6.55 -4.20 -5.42
CA SER A 18 7.17 -5.51 -5.59
C SER A 18 6.27 -6.62 -5.05
N VAL A 19 5.61 -6.39 -3.91
CA VAL A 19 4.63 -7.33 -3.36
C VAL A 19 3.48 -7.53 -4.33
N CYS A 20 2.97 -6.45 -4.93
CA CYS A 20 1.88 -6.54 -5.91
C CYS A 20 2.27 -7.42 -7.10
N ARG A 21 3.46 -7.20 -7.66
CA ARG A 21 3.96 -8.00 -8.78
C ARG A 21 4.13 -9.47 -8.41
N GLU A 22 4.66 -9.76 -7.21
CA GLU A 22 4.85 -11.13 -6.75
C GLU A 22 3.51 -11.84 -6.53
N LEU A 23 2.54 -11.17 -5.94
CA LEU A 23 1.18 -11.73 -5.79
C LEU A 23 0.59 -12.11 -7.15
N ARG A 24 0.72 -11.21 -8.13
CA ARG A 24 0.24 -11.47 -9.49
C ARG A 24 0.96 -12.64 -10.16
N SER A 25 2.27 -12.74 -9.95
CA SER A 25 3.05 -13.85 -10.52
C SER A 25 2.64 -15.21 -9.95
N ARG A 26 2.05 -15.22 -8.76
CA ARG A 26 1.52 -16.42 -8.13
C ARG A 26 0.08 -16.74 -8.54
N GLY A 27 -0.49 -15.96 -9.44
CA GLY A 27 -1.86 -16.13 -9.89
C GLY A 27 -2.92 -15.55 -8.96
N LEU A 28 -2.51 -14.72 -7.99
CA LEU A 28 -3.42 -14.06 -7.07
C LEU A 28 -3.89 -12.72 -7.63
N PHE A 29 -5.11 -12.33 -7.28
CA PHE A 29 -5.66 -11.05 -7.73
C PHE A 29 -5.11 -9.93 -6.84
N ALA A 30 -4.37 -9.01 -7.45
CA ALA A 30 -3.79 -7.87 -6.75
C ALA A 30 -4.00 -6.61 -7.57
N VAL A 31 -4.43 -5.55 -6.88
CA VAL A 31 -4.65 -4.23 -7.47
C VAL A 31 -3.44 -3.36 -7.12
N ASP A 32 -2.82 -2.78 -8.13
CA ASP A 32 -1.76 -1.81 -7.95
C ASP A 32 -2.41 -0.44 -7.74
N GLY A 33 -2.70 -0.13 -6.47
CA GLY A 33 -3.49 1.04 -6.14
C GLY A 33 -2.87 2.35 -6.62
N ASP A 34 -1.55 2.46 -6.55
CA ASP A 34 -0.88 3.70 -6.91
C ASP A 34 -0.88 3.98 -8.41
N ASN A 35 -1.12 2.97 -9.23
CA ASN A 35 -1.24 3.13 -10.68
C ASN A 35 -2.68 2.99 -11.19
N GLU A 36 -3.51 2.24 -10.50
CA GLU A 36 -4.86 1.93 -10.98
C GLU A 36 -5.98 2.71 -10.28
N LEU A 37 -5.73 3.23 -9.07
CA LEU A 37 -6.76 3.89 -8.24
C LEU A 37 -6.41 5.32 -7.88
N ALA A 38 -5.13 5.68 -7.94
CA ALA A 38 -4.65 6.96 -7.42
C ALA A 38 -4.95 8.14 -8.35
N TYR A 39 -5.23 9.27 -7.73
CA TYR A 39 -5.34 10.55 -8.39
C TYR A 39 -4.98 11.64 -7.38
N ARG A 40 -4.88 12.88 -7.85
CA ARG A 40 -4.65 14.02 -6.95
C ARG A 40 -6.00 14.54 -6.48
N GLY A 41 -6.21 14.48 -5.17
CA GLY A 41 -7.47 14.90 -4.58
C GLY A 41 -7.31 15.33 -3.14
N ASP A 42 -8.35 15.97 -2.62
CA ASP A 42 -8.40 16.36 -1.21
C ASP A 42 -8.57 15.11 -0.34
N PRO A 43 -7.69 14.89 0.65
CA PRO A 43 -7.75 13.67 1.46
C PRO A 43 -9.00 13.57 2.36
N TYR A 44 -9.70 14.68 2.57
CA TYR A 44 -10.91 14.71 3.41
C TYR A 44 -12.19 14.60 2.61
N THR A 45 -12.23 15.15 1.40
CA THR A 45 -13.44 15.17 0.58
C THR A 45 -13.37 14.26 -0.64
N GLY A 46 -12.17 13.92 -1.11
CA GLY A 46 -11.98 13.18 -2.34
C GLY A 46 -12.10 14.01 -3.60
N GLU A 47 -12.36 15.30 -3.48
CA GLU A 47 -12.51 16.18 -4.66
C GLU A 47 -11.18 16.32 -5.39
N PRO A 48 -11.16 16.19 -6.73
CA PRO A 48 -9.94 16.41 -7.50
C PRO A 48 -9.34 17.79 -7.25
N THR A 49 -8.02 17.85 -7.24
CA THR A 49 -7.29 19.10 -7.04
C THR A 49 -6.10 19.19 -7.98
N GLU A 50 -5.68 20.42 -8.30
CA GLU A 50 -4.45 20.67 -9.05
C GLU A 50 -3.25 20.88 -8.12
N ALA A 51 -3.46 20.89 -6.80
CA ALA A 51 -2.40 21.03 -5.82
C ALA A 51 -1.45 19.83 -5.87
N PHE A 52 -0.17 20.09 -5.61
CA PHE A 52 0.87 19.06 -5.60
C PHE A 52 1.28 18.76 -4.18
N GLY A 53 1.66 17.51 -3.93
CA GLY A 53 2.21 17.08 -2.67
C GLY A 53 1.74 15.69 -2.31
N HIS A 54 2.49 15.05 -1.43
CA HIS A 54 2.19 13.70 -0.95
C HIS A 54 0.80 13.64 -0.30
N GLU A 55 0.38 14.69 0.38
CA GLU A 55 -0.92 14.78 1.05
C GLU A 55 -2.12 14.72 0.10
N TYR A 56 -1.90 14.92 -1.19
CA TYR A 56 -2.96 14.87 -2.19
C TYR A 56 -2.98 13.56 -2.99
N HIS A 57 -2.15 12.60 -2.60
CA HIS A 57 -2.15 11.27 -3.21
C HIS A 57 -3.28 10.45 -2.60
N VAL A 58 -4.40 10.38 -3.29
CA VAL A 58 -5.60 9.68 -2.80
C VAL A 58 -6.03 8.62 -3.81
N TRP A 59 -6.84 7.68 -3.34
CA TRP A 59 -7.42 6.64 -4.20
C TRP A 59 -8.90 6.91 -4.44
N ASP A 60 -9.39 6.44 -5.58
CA ASP A 60 -10.82 6.49 -5.91
C ASP A 60 -11.58 5.53 -4.99
N ALA A 61 -12.19 6.09 -3.95
CA ALA A 61 -12.88 5.31 -2.92
C ALA A 61 -14.06 4.50 -3.50
N ALA A 62 -14.80 5.07 -4.46
CA ALA A 62 -15.90 4.37 -5.12
C ALA A 62 -15.40 3.14 -5.89
N ARG A 63 -14.27 3.28 -6.55
CA ARG A 63 -13.66 2.16 -7.29
C ARG A 63 -13.14 1.09 -6.35
N VAL A 64 -12.53 1.48 -5.22
CA VAL A 64 -12.11 0.50 -4.20
C VAL A 64 -13.31 -0.31 -3.74
N ARG A 65 -14.42 0.36 -3.41
CA ARG A 65 -15.63 -0.31 -2.95
C ARG A 65 -16.25 -1.20 -4.02
N GLU A 66 -16.23 -0.78 -5.26
CA GLU A 66 -16.74 -1.57 -6.39
C GLU A 66 -15.95 -2.88 -6.53
N ILE A 67 -14.63 -2.79 -6.52
CA ILE A 67 -13.77 -3.98 -6.64
C ILE A 67 -13.94 -4.89 -5.42
N ALA A 68 -13.98 -4.30 -4.22
CA ALA A 68 -14.11 -5.05 -2.98
C ALA A 68 -15.45 -5.80 -2.86
N ALA A 69 -16.49 -5.30 -3.52
CA ALA A 69 -17.82 -5.91 -3.48
C ALA A 69 -18.00 -7.07 -4.45
N ARG A 70 -17.02 -7.35 -5.30
CA ARG A 70 -17.11 -8.46 -6.26
C ARG A 70 -17.14 -9.80 -5.54
N PRO A 71 -17.94 -10.78 -6.02
CA PRO A 71 -17.97 -12.11 -5.40
C PRO A 71 -16.73 -12.94 -5.70
N GLU A 72 -16.00 -12.60 -6.74
CA GLU A 72 -14.80 -13.31 -7.21
C GLU A 72 -13.71 -12.31 -7.59
N PRO A 73 -12.43 -12.69 -7.47
CA PRO A 73 -11.93 -13.93 -6.85
C PRO A 73 -12.09 -13.93 -5.33
N GLU A 74 -11.86 -15.08 -4.70
CA GLU A 74 -12.04 -15.25 -3.28
C GLU A 74 -11.18 -14.31 -2.44
N LEU A 75 -9.93 -14.10 -2.88
CA LEU A 75 -8.98 -13.21 -2.21
C LEU A 75 -8.58 -12.08 -3.14
N ALA A 76 -8.60 -10.86 -2.65
CA ALA A 76 -8.14 -9.69 -3.37
C ALA A 76 -7.18 -8.88 -2.50
N PHE A 77 -6.06 -8.49 -3.07
CA PHE A 77 -5.04 -7.70 -2.40
C PHE A 77 -4.95 -6.33 -3.06
N PHE A 78 -5.00 -5.28 -2.24
CA PHE A 78 -4.86 -3.90 -2.71
C PHE A 78 -3.53 -3.39 -2.18
N CYS A 79 -2.61 -3.06 -3.07
CA CYS A 79 -1.25 -2.69 -2.70
C CYS A 79 -0.99 -1.23 -3.02
N GLY A 80 -0.43 -0.50 -2.07
CA GLY A 80 -0.09 0.91 -2.23
C GLY A 80 -0.47 1.71 -1.00
N GLY A 81 -0.37 3.03 -1.10
CA GLY A 81 -0.72 3.92 -0.01
C GLY A 81 -1.57 5.08 -0.47
N SER A 82 -2.49 5.53 0.37
CA SER A 82 -3.33 6.68 0.07
C SER A 82 -3.51 7.54 1.31
N ARG A 83 -3.75 8.84 1.09
CA ARG A 83 -3.99 9.75 2.21
C ARG A 83 -5.45 9.76 2.65
N ASN A 84 -6.32 9.10 1.89
CA ASN A 84 -7.75 8.99 2.20
C ASN A 84 -8.19 7.57 2.57
N PHE A 85 -7.29 6.76 3.12
CA PHE A 85 -7.62 5.36 3.44
C PHE A 85 -8.82 5.23 4.39
N SER A 86 -9.07 6.22 5.24
CA SER A 86 -10.22 6.21 6.15
C SER A 86 -11.56 6.13 5.43
N MET A 87 -11.63 6.54 4.16
CA MET A 87 -12.86 6.49 3.37
C MET A 87 -13.26 5.08 2.94
N PHE A 88 -12.33 4.13 2.97
CA PHE A 88 -12.61 2.77 2.49
C PHE A 88 -11.95 1.67 3.32
N LEU A 89 -11.36 2.03 4.47
CA LEU A 89 -10.65 1.05 5.30
C LEU A 89 -11.55 -0.11 5.76
N ASP A 90 -12.84 0.16 5.91
CA ASP A 90 -13.83 -0.81 6.38
C ASP A 90 -14.06 -1.99 5.43
N VAL A 91 -13.66 -1.89 4.16
CA VAL A 91 -13.84 -3.00 3.21
C VAL A 91 -12.80 -4.11 3.37
N PHE A 92 -11.71 -3.86 4.09
CA PHE A 92 -10.61 -4.81 4.22
C PHE A 92 -10.80 -5.71 5.45
N ALA A 93 -10.65 -7.01 5.24
CA ALA A 93 -10.68 -7.99 6.34
C ALA A 93 -9.46 -7.82 7.24
N GLU A 94 -8.32 -7.44 6.65
CA GLU A 94 -7.08 -7.20 7.38
C GLU A 94 -6.20 -6.22 6.59
N VAL A 95 -5.40 -5.47 7.33
CA VAL A 95 -4.40 -4.56 6.77
C VAL A 95 -3.02 -5.11 7.13
N PHE A 96 -2.17 -5.27 6.13
CA PHE A 96 -0.77 -5.67 6.31
C PHE A 96 0.09 -4.44 6.10
N VAL A 97 0.93 -4.12 7.08
CA VAL A 97 1.80 -2.95 7.00
C VAL A 97 3.24 -3.42 6.86
N LEU A 98 3.83 -3.15 5.70
CA LEU A 98 5.22 -3.50 5.43
C LEU A 98 6.14 -2.57 6.23
N THR A 99 7.10 -3.16 6.94
CA THR A 99 8.05 -2.40 7.75
C THR A 99 9.47 -2.78 7.40
N VAL A 100 10.35 -1.78 7.42
CA VAL A 100 11.79 -1.99 7.29
C VAL A 100 12.48 -1.09 8.33
N ASP A 101 13.72 -1.42 8.68
CA ASP A 101 14.51 -0.53 9.53
C ASP A 101 14.93 0.72 8.76
N ALA A 102 15.29 1.78 9.50
CA ALA A 102 15.63 3.07 8.90
C ALA A 102 16.82 2.99 7.94
N SER A 103 17.82 2.16 8.24
CA SER A 103 19.00 2.02 7.38
C SER A 103 18.66 1.33 6.06
N THR A 104 17.81 0.32 6.08
CA THR A 104 17.33 -0.35 4.87
C THR A 104 16.53 0.63 4.01
N LEU A 105 15.65 1.41 4.63
CA LEU A 105 14.85 2.40 3.93
C LEU A 105 15.72 3.46 3.27
N ALA A 106 16.69 4.01 4.02
CA ALA A 106 17.60 5.01 3.48
C ALA A 106 18.39 4.49 2.28
N ARG A 107 18.86 3.24 2.35
CA ARG A 107 19.58 2.61 1.23
C ARG A 107 18.68 2.46 0.00
N ARG A 108 17.44 2.01 0.18
CA ARG A 108 16.50 1.86 -0.94
C ARG A 108 16.15 3.20 -1.59
N LEU A 109 15.98 4.25 -0.78
CA LEU A 109 15.68 5.59 -1.30
C LEU A 109 16.88 6.19 -2.06
N ALA A 110 18.10 5.88 -1.63
CA ALA A 110 19.32 6.37 -2.28
C ALA A 110 19.47 5.81 -3.70
N GLU A 111 18.84 4.70 -4.02
CA GLU A 111 18.87 4.09 -5.35
C GLU A 111 17.83 4.68 -6.31
N ARG A 112 16.94 5.55 -5.83
CA ARG A 112 15.88 6.15 -6.66
C ARG A 112 16.43 7.25 -7.57
N GLU A 113 15.85 7.31 -8.79
CA GLU A 113 16.17 8.37 -9.73
C GLU A 113 15.52 9.70 -9.26
N PRO A 114 16.10 10.85 -9.65
CA PRO A 114 15.59 12.16 -9.23
C PRO A 114 14.11 12.41 -9.59
N ASP A 115 13.63 11.79 -10.67
CA ASP A 115 12.25 11.96 -11.13
C ASP A 115 11.25 11.08 -10.39
N ASP A 116 11.73 10.08 -9.63
CA ASP A 116 10.87 9.21 -8.84
C ASP A 116 10.55 9.85 -7.49
N TRP A 117 9.40 9.51 -6.92
CA TRP A 117 9.09 9.93 -5.56
C TRP A 117 10.14 9.36 -4.60
N GLY A 118 10.74 10.23 -3.83
CA GLY A 118 11.86 9.88 -2.95
C GLY A 118 13.23 10.03 -3.60
N GLY A 119 13.28 10.55 -4.84
CA GLY A 119 14.54 10.77 -5.56
C GLY A 119 15.28 12.04 -5.17
N THR A 120 14.62 12.99 -4.48
CA THR A 120 15.26 14.21 -4.01
C THR A 120 15.54 14.14 -2.50
N VAL A 121 16.46 14.99 -2.04
CA VAL A 121 16.82 15.05 -0.61
C VAL A 121 15.60 15.40 0.24
N GLU A 122 14.82 16.39 -0.17
CA GLU A 122 13.64 16.83 0.55
C GLU A 122 12.59 15.72 0.65
N GLN A 123 12.38 14.99 -0.45
CA GLN A 123 11.44 13.87 -0.48
C GLN A 123 11.92 12.72 0.42
N ARG A 124 13.22 12.41 0.40
CA ARG A 124 13.80 11.37 1.26
C ARG A 124 13.64 11.72 2.74
N GLU A 125 13.88 12.98 3.09
CA GLU A 125 13.71 13.45 4.46
C GLU A 125 12.25 13.32 4.91
N GLN A 126 11.31 13.65 4.03
CA GLN A 126 9.88 13.49 4.32
C GLN A 126 9.52 12.02 4.54
N ILE A 127 9.99 11.12 3.66
CA ILE A 127 9.71 9.69 3.77
C ILE A 127 10.30 9.12 5.06
N LEU A 128 11.53 9.49 5.41
CA LEU A 128 12.15 9.03 6.65
C LEU A 128 11.41 9.52 7.89
N ARG A 129 10.90 10.74 7.85
CA ARG A 129 10.07 11.27 8.93
C ARG A 129 8.76 10.49 9.07
N LEU A 130 8.09 10.21 7.95
CA LEU A 130 6.85 9.43 7.93
C LEU A 130 7.10 7.98 8.39
N HIS A 131 8.26 7.43 8.06
CA HIS A 131 8.67 6.11 8.57
C HIS A 131 8.81 6.13 10.10
N ALA A 132 9.40 7.18 10.66
CA ALA A 132 9.59 7.28 12.09
C ALA A 132 8.27 7.45 12.85
N THR A 133 7.32 8.20 12.29
CA THR A 133 6.04 8.51 12.95
C THR A 133 4.93 7.53 12.60
N GLN A 134 4.97 6.91 11.40
CA GLN A 134 3.90 6.05 10.87
C GLN A 134 2.54 6.76 10.82
N GLU A 135 2.54 8.09 10.81
CA GLU A 135 1.31 8.89 10.90
C GLU A 135 0.40 8.82 9.69
N ASP A 136 0.95 8.47 8.52
CA ASP A 136 0.18 8.38 7.28
C ASP A 136 -0.13 6.94 6.86
N VAL A 137 0.07 5.98 7.76
CA VAL A 137 -0.15 4.56 7.52
C VAL A 137 -1.25 4.08 8.48
N PRO A 138 -2.23 3.31 7.99
CA PRO A 138 -3.25 2.75 8.88
C PRO A 138 -2.66 1.71 9.83
N ALA A 139 -3.33 1.50 10.95
CA ALA A 139 -2.95 0.43 11.87
C ALA A 139 -3.22 -0.94 11.22
N GLY A 140 -2.36 -1.91 11.47
CA GLY A 140 -2.51 -3.25 10.90
C GLY A 140 -1.45 -4.21 11.41
N THR A 141 -1.42 -5.39 10.80
CA THR A 141 -0.44 -6.42 11.12
C THR A 141 0.90 -6.06 10.47
N LEU A 142 1.94 -6.00 11.27
CA LEU A 142 3.27 -5.63 10.78
C LEU A 142 3.92 -6.81 10.07
N ILE A 143 4.48 -6.54 8.88
CA ILE A 143 5.20 -7.53 8.07
C ILE A 143 6.63 -7.05 7.90
N ASP A 144 7.59 -7.89 8.27
CA ASP A 144 9.02 -7.57 8.11
C ASP A 144 9.40 -7.63 6.63
N ALA A 145 9.50 -6.47 6.00
CA ALA A 145 9.82 -6.34 4.57
C ALA A 145 11.32 -6.23 4.30
N THR A 146 12.19 -6.47 5.31
CA THR A 146 13.63 -6.59 5.10
C THR A 146 14.01 -7.97 4.57
N ARG A 147 13.11 -8.93 4.67
CA ARG A 147 13.30 -10.29 4.18
C ARG A 147 13.22 -10.38 2.66
N PRO A 148 13.68 -11.49 2.05
CA PRO A 148 13.48 -11.71 0.63
C PRO A 148 11.99 -11.59 0.24
N LEU A 149 11.72 -11.06 -0.95
CA LEU A 149 10.36 -10.79 -1.40
C LEU A 149 9.44 -12.03 -1.31
N ALA A 150 9.94 -13.20 -1.71
CA ALA A 150 9.15 -14.42 -1.64
C ALA A 150 8.68 -14.72 -0.21
N GLU A 151 9.53 -14.51 0.79
CA GLU A 151 9.18 -14.74 2.20
C GLU A 151 8.18 -13.69 2.71
N VAL A 152 8.31 -12.44 2.26
CA VAL A 152 7.35 -11.37 2.61
C VAL A 152 5.96 -11.75 2.12
N VAL A 153 5.86 -12.18 0.86
CA VAL A 153 4.58 -12.55 0.27
C VAL A 153 4.05 -13.86 0.88
N ASP A 154 4.93 -14.82 1.19
CA ASP A 154 4.52 -16.03 1.91
C ASP A 154 3.83 -15.67 3.24
N ALA A 155 4.39 -14.74 4.00
CA ALA A 155 3.82 -14.31 5.26
C ALA A 155 2.43 -13.69 5.07
N ILE A 156 2.29 -12.81 4.08
CA ILE A 156 1.02 -12.15 3.77
C ILE A 156 -0.04 -13.19 3.38
N VAL A 157 0.28 -14.08 2.46
CA VAL A 157 -0.67 -15.09 1.97
C VAL A 157 -1.06 -16.06 3.09
N THR A 158 -0.10 -16.46 3.90
CA THR A 158 -0.36 -17.35 5.04
C THR A 158 -1.36 -16.71 6.02
N LEU A 159 -1.13 -15.44 6.37
CA LEU A 159 -2.04 -14.72 7.28
C LEU A 159 -3.41 -14.49 6.64
N ALA A 160 -3.45 -14.15 5.37
CA ALA A 160 -4.70 -13.90 4.66
C ALA A 160 -5.57 -15.16 4.57
N THR A 161 -4.95 -16.33 4.45
CA THR A 161 -5.67 -17.60 4.33
C THR A 161 -5.95 -18.27 5.66
N SER A 162 -5.23 -17.93 6.73
CA SER A 162 -5.42 -18.54 8.04
C SER A 162 -6.76 -18.18 8.68
N ASP A 163 -7.29 -17.00 8.37
CA ASP A 163 -8.56 -16.52 8.92
C ASP A 163 -9.76 -16.95 8.07
N ALA A 164 -9.55 -17.71 7.00
CA ALA A 164 -10.60 -18.13 6.08
C ALA A 164 -11.33 -19.40 6.54
N GLY A 165 -10.94 -19.89 7.71
CA GLY A 165 -11.53 -21.08 8.27
C GLY A 165 -12.68 -20.84 9.22
#